data_24e3309a2cae9df7f297b444fe299e6b
#
_entry.id   24e3309a2cae9df7f297b444fe299e6b
#
_cell.length_a   1.000
_cell.length_b   1.000
_cell.length_c   1.000
_cell.angle_alpha   90.00
_cell.angle_beta   90.00
_cell.angle_gamma   90.00
#
_symmetry.space_group_name_H-M   'P 1'
#
loop_
_entity.id
_entity.type
_entity.pdbx_description
1 polymer ?
#
loop_
_entity_poly.entity_id
_entity_poly.type
_entity_poly.pdbx_seq_one_letter_code
_entity_poly.pdbx_strand_id
1 'polypeptide(L)'
;MAIPAISPYSMPMASDFPQNKVSWKANSKRSVLLIHDMQQYFLNAYTLGESPIIQLIENIQLLKAQCTELGIPVVYTAQPGDQRPEDRALLQDFWGPGLADDPSQTKVIDEVAPNANDTVLTKWRYSAFKRTKLMEIMQEQGRDQLIICGVYAHIGCLLTACDAFMQDMETFFVCDAVADFSADHHKMAMTYAAERCAVTISTALLLDQLKSIQLSPNKAVTKANLYSLTRPLVRQQVAELLGESSSDIDDNEDLIDRGLDSIRIMSLVETWRSKGADVTFVKLAAGPTISAWWNLLSSAK
;
A
#
# COMPACT_ATOMS: atom_id res chain seq x y z
N MET A 1 23.82 -0.94 -21.54
CA MET A 1 23.17 -2.27 -21.57
C MET A 1 21.67 -2.01 -21.63
N ALA A 2 20.93 -2.65 -22.52
CA ALA A 2 19.47 -2.50 -22.54
C ALA A 2 18.86 -3.25 -21.33
N ILE A 3 17.68 -2.82 -20.90
CA ILE A 3 16.92 -3.54 -19.86
C ILE A 3 16.64 -4.95 -20.41
N PRO A 4 16.95 -6.03 -19.65
CA PRO A 4 16.67 -7.39 -20.09
C PRO A 4 15.16 -7.64 -20.20
N ALA A 5 14.76 -8.53 -21.11
CA ALA A 5 13.36 -8.98 -21.17
C ALA A 5 12.94 -9.62 -19.84
N ILE A 6 11.76 -9.26 -19.36
CA ILE A 6 11.21 -9.70 -18.08
C ILE A 6 10.19 -10.80 -18.34
N SER A 7 10.48 -12.00 -17.82
CA SER A 7 9.55 -13.11 -17.90
C SER A 7 8.31 -12.86 -17.02
N PRO A 8 7.12 -13.25 -17.47
CA PRO A 8 5.91 -13.15 -16.68
C PRO A 8 6.03 -13.88 -15.33
N TYR A 9 5.47 -13.27 -14.30
CA TYR A 9 5.35 -13.87 -12.97
C TYR A 9 4.05 -13.40 -12.30
N SER A 10 3.53 -14.18 -11.36
CA SER A 10 2.29 -13.83 -10.66
C SER A 10 2.47 -12.61 -9.78
N MET A 11 1.57 -11.63 -9.89
CA MET A 11 1.52 -10.51 -8.96
C MET A 11 1.33 -11.05 -7.53
N PRO A 12 2.12 -10.59 -6.54
CA PRO A 12 1.94 -11.01 -5.15
C PRO A 12 0.54 -10.67 -4.61
N MET A 13 -0.05 -11.60 -3.88
CA MET A 13 -1.32 -11.41 -3.17
C MET A 13 -1.07 -11.01 -1.72
N ALA A 14 -2.09 -10.51 -1.04
CA ALA A 14 -1.98 -10.08 0.37
C ALA A 14 -1.44 -11.16 1.32
N SER A 15 -1.67 -12.45 1.02
CA SER A 15 -1.08 -13.59 1.74
C SER A 15 0.44 -13.71 1.61
N ASP A 16 1.02 -13.13 0.57
CA ASP A 16 2.46 -13.19 0.28
C ASP A 16 3.22 -12.00 0.90
N PHE A 17 2.49 -11.03 1.45
CA PHE A 17 3.10 -9.83 1.99
C PHE A 17 3.80 -10.10 3.31
N PRO A 18 4.99 -9.53 3.51
CA PRO A 18 5.72 -9.66 4.77
C PRO A 18 4.98 -8.96 5.90
N GLN A 19 5.20 -9.43 7.13
CA GLN A 19 4.68 -8.76 8.32
C GLN A 19 5.35 -7.40 8.51
N ASN A 20 4.54 -6.35 8.62
CA ASN A 20 5.02 -5.00 8.89
C ASN A 20 5.54 -4.85 10.32
N LYS A 21 6.66 -4.14 10.50
CA LYS A 21 7.20 -3.79 11.82
C LYS A 21 6.51 -2.59 12.45
N VAL A 22 5.89 -1.75 11.64
CA VAL A 22 5.21 -0.53 12.07
C VAL A 22 3.74 -0.58 11.67
N SER A 23 2.90 0.18 12.37
CA SER A 23 1.45 0.19 12.19
C SER A 23 0.92 1.54 11.68
N TRP A 24 1.72 2.26 10.89
CA TRP A 24 1.30 3.52 10.28
C TRP A 24 0.03 3.34 9.45
N LYS A 25 -0.80 4.35 9.44
CA LYS A 25 -2.04 4.37 8.64
C LYS A 25 -2.00 5.51 7.65
N ALA A 26 -2.34 5.23 6.41
CA ALA A 26 -2.39 6.24 5.36
C ALA A 26 -3.50 7.26 5.65
N ASN A 27 -3.17 8.55 5.47
CA ASN A 27 -4.07 9.67 5.71
C ASN A 27 -4.13 10.56 4.47
N SER A 28 -5.33 10.75 3.91
CA SER A 28 -5.52 11.55 2.69
C SER A 28 -5.01 13.00 2.79
N LYS A 29 -4.97 13.58 3.99
CA LYS A 29 -4.46 14.95 4.21
C LYS A 29 -2.93 15.01 4.33
N ARG A 30 -2.28 13.86 4.60
CA ARG A 30 -0.83 13.76 4.80
C ARG A 30 -0.10 13.12 3.62
N SER A 31 -0.82 12.37 2.78
CA SER A 31 -0.23 11.53 1.74
C SER A 31 0.01 12.27 0.42
N VAL A 32 1.07 11.87 -0.28
CA VAL A 32 1.33 12.12 -1.70
C VAL A 32 1.42 10.76 -2.40
N LEU A 33 0.78 10.60 -3.56
CA LEU A 33 0.95 9.43 -4.42
C LEU A 33 2.11 9.66 -5.37
N LEU A 34 3.11 8.79 -5.33
CA LEU A 34 4.22 8.76 -6.27
C LEU A 34 4.05 7.58 -7.24
N ILE A 35 3.87 7.90 -8.53
CA ILE A 35 3.86 6.94 -9.63
C ILE A 35 5.24 6.95 -10.28
N HIS A 36 6.00 5.88 -10.03
CA HIS A 36 7.41 5.82 -10.33
C HIS A 36 7.69 5.20 -11.69
N ASP A 37 8.30 5.99 -12.60
CA ASP A 37 8.87 5.57 -13.90
C ASP A 37 7.97 4.68 -14.79
N MET A 38 6.66 4.99 -14.85
CA MET A 38 5.71 4.25 -15.69
C MET A 38 5.78 4.67 -17.15
N GLN A 39 7.03 4.76 -17.67
CA GLN A 39 7.33 5.12 -19.05
C GLN A 39 7.40 3.89 -19.96
N GLN A 40 7.06 4.09 -21.23
CA GLN A 40 7.03 3.05 -22.26
C GLN A 40 8.34 2.24 -22.32
N TYR A 41 9.50 2.90 -22.20
CA TYR A 41 10.81 2.25 -22.18
C TYR A 41 10.93 1.13 -21.13
N PHE A 42 10.47 1.40 -19.91
CA PHE A 42 10.56 0.44 -18.80
C PHE A 42 9.54 -0.67 -18.94
N LEU A 43 8.35 -0.35 -19.47
CA LEU A 43 7.25 -1.31 -19.59
C LEU A 43 7.42 -2.23 -20.80
N ASN A 44 8.11 -1.78 -21.84
CA ASN A 44 8.44 -2.61 -23.01
C ASN A 44 9.32 -3.82 -22.68
N ALA A 45 9.95 -3.85 -21.50
CA ALA A 45 10.71 -5.01 -21.04
C ALA A 45 9.82 -6.19 -20.61
N TYR A 46 8.56 -5.93 -20.29
CA TYR A 46 7.59 -6.95 -19.88
C TYR A 46 6.83 -7.54 -21.06
N THR A 47 6.27 -8.73 -20.89
CA THR A 47 5.31 -9.31 -21.81
C THR A 47 3.95 -8.62 -21.62
N LEU A 48 3.52 -7.86 -22.64
CA LEU A 48 2.23 -7.18 -22.61
C LEU A 48 1.08 -8.19 -22.52
N GLY A 49 0.06 -7.85 -21.74
CA GLY A 49 -1.14 -8.69 -21.55
C GLY A 49 -0.95 -9.85 -20.57
N GLU A 50 0.19 -9.93 -19.87
CA GLU A 50 0.45 -10.95 -18.87
C GLU A 50 0.74 -10.34 -17.48
N SER A 51 0.66 -11.17 -16.43
CA SER A 51 1.04 -10.76 -15.08
C SER A 51 2.57 -10.60 -15.00
N PRO A 52 3.10 -9.59 -14.26
CA PRO A 52 2.40 -8.73 -13.31
C PRO A 52 1.84 -7.42 -13.92
N ILE A 53 2.08 -7.13 -15.21
CA ILE A 53 1.81 -5.83 -15.82
C ILE A 53 0.33 -5.48 -15.84
N ILE A 54 -0.56 -6.45 -16.09
CA ILE A 54 -2.01 -6.19 -16.07
C ILE A 54 -2.42 -5.64 -14.73
N GLN A 55 -2.12 -6.37 -13.64
CA GLN A 55 -2.51 -5.97 -12.29
C GLN A 55 -1.81 -4.68 -11.85
N LEU A 56 -0.54 -4.48 -12.23
CA LEU A 56 0.18 -3.24 -11.95
C LEU A 56 -0.58 -2.02 -12.50
N ILE A 57 -0.95 -2.08 -13.78
CA ILE A 57 -1.65 -0.97 -14.44
C ILE A 57 -3.02 -0.75 -13.81
N GLU A 58 -3.83 -1.79 -13.63
CA GLU A 58 -5.14 -1.72 -13.00
C GLU A 58 -5.07 -1.11 -11.59
N ASN A 59 -4.13 -1.56 -10.77
CA ASN A 59 -3.98 -1.06 -9.41
C ASN A 59 -3.51 0.40 -9.37
N ILE A 60 -2.59 0.80 -10.26
CA ILE A 60 -2.18 2.21 -10.37
C ILE A 60 -3.35 3.10 -10.83
N GLN A 61 -4.18 2.64 -11.77
CA GLN A 61 -5.38 3.36 -12.18
C GLN A 61 -6.35 3.58 -11.01
N LEU A 62 -6.60 2.55 -10.19
CA LEU A 62 -7.44 2.64 -9.00
C LEU A 62 -6.86 3.63 -7.97
N LEU A 63 -5.56 3.53 -7.69
CA LEU A 63 -4.86 4.45 -6.78
C LEU A 63 -4.96 5.90 -7.27
N LYS A 64 -4.64 6.13 -8.54
CA LYS A 64 -4.69 7.46 -9.15
C LYS A 64 -6.09 8.06 -9.09
N ALA A 65 -7.12 7.31 -9.52
CA ALA A 65 -8.50 7.76 -9.50
C ALA A 65 -8.94 8.17 -8.09
N GLN A 66 -8.68 7.32 -7.09
CA GLN A 66 -9.07 7.60 -5.71
C GLN A 66 -8.26 8.76 -5.11
N CYS A 67 -6.95 8.84 -5.37
CA CYS A 67 -6.14 9.95 -4.89
C CYS A 67 -6.61 11.29 -5.49
N THR A 68 -6.96 11.31 -6.78
CA THR A 68 -7.53 12.51 -7.43
C THR A 68 -8.84 12.91 -6.79
N GLU A 69 -9.76 11.97 -6.56
CA GLU A 69 -11.05 12.20 -5.89
C GLU A 69 -10.87 12.77 -4.47
N LEU A 70 -9.87 12.26 -3.73
CA LEU A 70 -9.57 12.67 -2.36
C LEU A 70 -8.73 13.96 -2.26
N GLY A 71 -8.32 14.55 -3.39
CA GLY A 71 -7.44 15.72 -3.41
C GLY A 71 -6.02 15.41 -2.90
N ILE A 72 -5.59 14.15 -3.02
CA ILE A 72 -4.21 13.73 -2.74
C ILE A 72 -3.37 14.09 -3.98
N PRO A 73 -2.29 14.85 -3.84
CA PRO A 73 -1.41 15.18 -4.95
C PRO A 73 -0.84 13.92 -5.59
N VAL A 74 -0.86 13.87 -6.92
CA VAL A 74 -0.26 12.81 -7.72
C VAL A 74 1.00 13.33 -8.36
N VAL A 75 2.12 12.66 -8.07
CA VAL A 75 3.44 13.01 -8.57
C VAL A 75 3.98 11.85 -9.38
N TYR A 76 4.52 12.14 -10.53
CA TYR A 76 5.18 11.17 -11.40
C TYR A 76 6.68 11.40 -11.41
N THR A 77 7.45 10.35 -11.60
CA THR A 77 8.82 10.47 -12.07
C THR A 77 8.93 9.95 -13.48
N ALA A 78 9.72 10.66 -14.28
CA ALA A 78 10.05 10.27 -15.64
C ALA A 78 11.51 10.62 -15.96
N GLN A 79 12.26 9.66 -16.48
CA GLN A 79 13.61 9.91 -16.95
C GLN A 79 13.56 10.62 -18.31
N PRO A 80 14.41 11.66 -18.53
CA PRO A 80 14.50 12.30 -19.84
C PRO A 80 15.27 11.40 -20.81
N GLY A 81 14.97 11.52 -22.10
CA GLY A 81 15.75 10.91 -23.16
C GLY A 81 17.10 11.60 -23.37
N ASP A 82 17.99 10.94 -24.09
CA ASP A 82 19.31 11.44 -24.53
C ASP A 82 20.07 12.20 -23.42
N GLN A 83 20.12 11.61 -22.23
CA GLN A 83 20.84 12.20 -21.11
C GLN A 83 22.31 12.38 -21.44
N ARG A 84 22.86 13.60 -21.21
CA ARG A 84 24.28 13.84 -21.36
C ARG A 84 25.09 12.94 -20.40
N PRO A 85 26.30 12.50 -20.79
CA PRO A 85 27.15 11.64 -19.96
C PRO A 85 27.36 12.17 -18.54
N GLU A 86 27.55 13.48 -18.37
CA GLU A 86 27.72 14.14 -17.07
C GLU A 86 26.45 14.12 -16.20
N ASP A 87 25.25 14.13 -16.80
CA ASP A 87 23.99 14.02 -16.11
C ASP A 87 23.66 12.57 -15.75
N ARG A 88 23.96 11.63 -16.66
CA ARG A 88 23.81 10.19 -16.47
C ARG A 88 24.80 9.65 -15.44
N ALA A 89 26.05 10.11 -15.49
CA ALA A 89 27.13 9.76 -14.56
C ALA A 89 27.22 8.22 -14.35
N LEU A 90 27.35 7.74 -13.10
CA LEU A 90 27.51 6.32 -12.77
C LEU A 90 26.38 5.41 -13.27
N LEU A 91 25.20 5.94 -13.56
CA LEU A 91 24.13 5.14 -14.16
C LEU A 91 24.52 4.60 -15.54
N GLN A 92 25.45 5.26 -16.23
CA GLN A 92 25.96 4.79 -17.52
C GLN A 92 26.74 3.49 -17.42
N ASP A 93 27.47 3.27 -16.32
CA ASP A 93 28.26 2.07 -16.12
C ASP A 93 27.38 0.83 -15.94
N PHE A 94 26.20 0.99 -15.32
CA PHE A 94 25.25 -0.09 -15.07
C PHE A 94 24.21 -0.27 -16.18
N TRP A 95 23.72 0.84 -16.76
CA TRP A 95 22.53 0.84 -17.62
C TRP A 95 22.77 1.44 -19.00
N GLY A 96 24.01 1.83 -19.34
CA GLY A 96 24.33 2.48 -20.59
C GLY A 96 23.68 3.87 -20.74
N PRO A 97 23.50 4.36 -21.96
CA PRO A 97 23.06 5.73 -22.23
C PRO A 97 21.62 6.03 -21.76
N GLY A 98 20.82 5.02 -21.50
CA GLY A 98 19.42 5.17 -21.06
C GLY A 98 18.45 5.27 -22.22
N LEU A 99 17.38 6.04 -22.06
CA LEU A 99 16.32 6.23 -23.02
C LEU A 99 16.80 7.16 -24.15
N ALA A 100 16.35 6.91 -25.38
CA ALA A 100 16.40 7.90 -26.45
C ALA A 100 15.29 8.97 -26.23
N ASP A 101 15.53 10.18 -26.76
CA ASP A 101 14.51 11.24 -26.74
C ASP A 101 13.45 10.99 -27.82
N ASP A 102 12.71 9.92 -27.65
CA ASP A 102 11.63 9.46 -28.51
C ASP A 102 10.39 9.19 -27.66
N PRO A 103 9.21 9.71 -28.05
CA PRO A 103 7.95 9.48 -27.32
C PRO A 103 7.62 8.00 -27.11
N SER A 104 8.05 7.10 -28.00
CA SER A 104 7.90 5.64 -27.83
C SER A 104 8.71 5.07 -26.66
N GLN A 105 9.60 5.88 -26.07
CA GLN A 105 10.41 5.52 -24.90
C GLN A 105 10.10 6.42 -23.70
N THR A 106 10.07 7.74 -23.91
CA THR A 106 9.98 8.72 -22.82
C THR A 106 8.57 8.92 -22.27
N LYS A 107 7.54 8.63 -23.08
CA LYS A 107 6.14 8.82 -22.67
C LYS A 107 5.74 7.89 -21.53
N VAL A 108 5.02 8.43 -20.53
CA VAL A 108 4.27 7.61 -19.59
C VAL A 108 3.15 6.90 -20.35
N ILE A 109 2.92 5.61 -20.10
CA ILE A 109 1.91 4.82 -20.81
C ILE A 109 0.53 5.47 -20.70
N ASP A 110 -0.28 5.33 -21.75
CA ASP A 110 -1.59 6.04 -21.85
C ASP A 110 -2.55 5.65 -20.74
N GLU A 111 -2.51 4.40 -20.27
CA GLU A 111 -3.40 3.84 -19.25
C GLU A 111 -3.29 4.56 -17.91
N VAL A 112 -2.11 5.12 -17.60
CA VAL A 112 -1.86 5.86 -16.36
C VAL A 112 -1.26 7.24 -16.61
N ALA A 113 -1.49 7.81 -17.78
CA ALA A 113 -0.94 9.10 -18.18
C ALA A 113 -1.28 10.21 -17.17
N PRO A 114 -0.37 11.17 -16.91
CA PRO A 114 -0.63 12.27 -15.98
C PRO A 114 -1.76 13.18 -16.49
N ASN A 115 -2.59 13.66 -15.56
CA ASN A 115 -3.58 14.70 -15.81
C ASN A 115 -2.95 16.09 -15.74
N ALA A 116 -3.68 17.12 -16.16
CA ALA A 116 -3.18 18.50 -16.15
C ALA A 116 -2.76 19.03 -14.75
N ASN A 117 -3.33 18.47 -13.69
CA ASN A 117 -3.03 18.85 -12.30
C ASN A 117 -1.95 17.98 -11.65
N ASP A 118 -1.50 16.92 -12.32
CA ASP A 118 -0.48 16.04 -11.79
C ASP A 118 0.90 16.65 -12.03
N THR A 119 1.82 16.39 -11.11
CA THR A 119 3.20 16.89 -11.22
C THR A 119 4.09 15.83 -11.83
N VAL A 120 4.84 16.17 -12.87
CA VAL A 120 5.84 15.26 -13.47
C VAL A 120 7.25 15.77 -13.13
N LEU A 121 8.01 14.97 -12.40
CA LEU A 121 9.38 15.26 -12.01
C LEU A 121 10.39 14.59 -12.96
N THR A 122 11.36 15.34 -13.44
CA THR A 122 12.49 14.78 -14.18
C THR A 122 13.38 13.99 -13.23
N LYS A 123 13.51 12.70 -13.50
CA LYS A 123 14.24 11.76 -12.66
C LYS A 123 15.66 11.53 -13.14
N TRP A 124 16.62 11.67 -12.23
CA TRP A 124 18.05 11.59 -12.53
C TRP A 124 18.78 10.43 -11.83
N ARG A 125 18.20 9.87 -10.76
CA ARG A 125 18.81 8.82 -9.93
C ARG A 125 17.75 7.80 -9.53
N TYR A 126 18.13 6.75 -8.84
CA TYR A 126 17.18 5.73 -8.36
C TYR A 126 16.11 6.33 -7.46
N SER A 127 16.53 7.08 -6.43
CA SER A 127 15.57 7.76 -5.56
C SER A 127 14.92 8.96 -6.26
N ALA A 128 13.61 9.07 -6.12
CA ALA A 128 12.81 10.20 -6.61
C ALA A 128 13.15 11.52 -5.91
N PHE A 129 13.82 11.51 -4.76
CA PHE A 129 14.25 12.72 -4.06
C PHE A 129 15.55 13.31 -4.64
N LYS A 130 16.36 12.50 -5.31
CA LYS A 130 17.68 12.97 -5.76
C LYS A 130 17.62 13.83 -7.01
N ARG A 131 18.02 15.10 -6.87
CA ARG A 131 18.02 16.11 -7.95
C ARG A 131 16.61 16.42 -8.47
N THR A 132 15.58 16.31 -7.62
CA THR A 132 14.19 16.67 -7.91
C THR A 132 13.64 17.59 -6.82
N LYS A 133 12.44 18.11 -7.03
CA LYS A 133 11.72 18.96 -6.07
C LYS A 133 10.70 18.18 -5.22
N LEU A 134 10.78 16.83 -5.16
CA LEU A 134 9.77 16.04 -4.43
C LEU A 134 9.66 16.44 -2.96
N MET A 135 10.80 16.65 -2.28
CA MET A 135 10.81 17.10 -0.88
C MET A 135 10.13 18.46 -0.73
N GLU A 136 10.50 19.42 -1.57
CA GLU A 136 9.94 20.78 -1.56
C GLU A 136 8.41 20.73 -1.73
N ILE A 137 7.92 19.95 -2.70
CA ILE A 137 6.48 19.75 -2.96
C ILE A 137 5.76 19.20 -1.72
N MET A 138 6.34 18.21 -1.05
CA MET A 138 5.75 17.64 0.15
C MET A 138 5.72 18.63 1.31
N GLN A 139 6.82 19.35 1.53
CA GLN A 139 6.93 20.36 2.59
C GLN A 139 5.99 21.55 2.37
N GLU A 140 5.93 22.11 1.17
CA GLU A 140 5.04 23.23 0.81
C GLU A 140 3.56 22.89 1.04
N GLN A 141 3.19 21.62 0.89
CA GLN A 141 1.83 21.14 1.11
C GLN A 141 1.60 20.59 2.53
N GLY A 142 2.60 20.65 3.42
CA GLY A 142 2.51 20.12 4.77
C GLY A 142 2.25 18.62 4.82
N ARG A 143 2.81 17.85 3.86
CA ARG A 143 2.59 16.40 3.72
C ARG A 143 3.85 15.61 4.10
N ASP A 144 3.70 14.55 4.85
CA ASP A 144 4.75 13.73 5.43
C ASP A 144 4.53 12.22 5.26
N GLN A 145 3.60 11.85 4.38
CA GLN A 145 3.34 10.46 3.98
C GLN A 145 3.54 10.28 2.49
N LEU A 146 4.29 9.24 2.06
CA LEU A 146 4.55 8.92 0.67
C LEU A 146 4.00 7.55 0.32
N ILE A 147 3.06 7.49 -0.62
CA ILE A 147 2.53 6.26 -1.22
C ILE A 147 3.31 5.99 -2.50
N ILE A 148 3.92 4.82 -2.63
CA ILE A 148 4.80 4.48 -3.75
C ILE A 148 4.21 3.33 -4.56
N CYS A 149 4.09 3.53 -5.88
CA CYS A 149 3.76 2.52 -6.88
C CYS A 149 4.60 2.72 -8.16
N GLY A 150 4.61 1.73 -9.06
CA GLY A 150 5.34 1.78 -10.34
C GLY A 150 6.50 0.81 -10.45
N VAL A 151 7.54 1.15 -11.21
CA VAL A 151 8.68 0.26 -11.52
C VAL A 151 10.03 0.95 -11.29
N TYR A 152 11.11 0.18 -11.02
CA TYR A 152 11.13 -1.23 -10.60
C TYR A 152 11.16 -1.30 -9.07
N ALA A 153 10.48 -2.29 -8.52
CA ALA A 153 10.25 -2.39 -7.07
C ALA A 153 11.55 -2.32 -6.27
N HIS A 154 12.58 -3.16 -6.58
CA HIS A 154 13.82 -3.24 -5.81
C HIS A 154 14.82 -2.11 -6.10
N ILE A 155 14.62 -1.33 -7.16
CA ILE A 155 15.51 -0.21 -7.52
C ILE A 155 14.86 1.11 -7.12
N GLY A 156 14.11 1.72 -8.04
CA GLY A 156 13.61 3.08 -7.86
C GLY A 156 12.60 3.19 -6.73
N CYS A 157 11.65 2.27 -6.65
CA CYS A 157 10.60 2.30 -5.61
C CYS A 157 11.20 2.08 -4.22
N LEU A 158 12.00 1.02 -4.01
CA LEU A 158 12.61 0.72 -2.72
C LEU A 158 13.59 1.80 -2.27
N LEU A 159 14.48 2.26 -3.16
CA LEU A 159 15.45 3.29 -2.79
C LEU A 159 14.80 4.65 -2.54
N THR A 160 13.67 4.93 -3.18
CA THR A 160 12.84 6.09 -2.83
C THR A 160 12.20 5.92 -1.45
N ALA A 161 11.69 4.73 -1.11
CA ALA A 161 11.14 4.44 0.21
C ALA A 161 12.21 4.57 1.32
N CYS A 162 13.40 4.06 1.09
CA CYS A 162 14.53 4.21 2.02
C CYS A 162 14.92 5.69 2.21
N ASP A 163 14.98 6.46 1.12
CA ASP A 163 15.33 7.89 1.18
C ASP A 163 14.24 8.70 1.90
N ALA A 164 12.96 8.39 1.66
CA ALA A 164 11.83 8.98 2.38
C ALA A 164 11.91 8.72 3.89
N PHE A 165 12.15 7.45 4.27
CA PHE A 165 12.33 7.07 5.67
C PHE A 165 13.48 7.83 6.35
N MET A 166 14.62 8.01 5.66
CA MET A 166 15.77 8.78 6.18
C MET A 166 15.46 10.29 6.30
N GLN A 167 14.33 10.74 5.78
CA GLN A 167 13.83 12.12 5.87
C GLN A 167 12.59 12.21 6.78
N ASP A 168 12.40 11.21 7.67
CA ASP A 168 11.31 11.10 8.65
C ASP A 168 9.90 11.10 8.04
N MET A 169 9.74 10.54 6.82
CA MET A 169 8.44 10.36 6.17
C MET A 169 7.91 8.95 6.38
N GLU A 170 6.63 8.84 6.74
CA GLU A 170 5.93 7.55 6.75
C GLU A 170 5.66 7.08 5.31
N THR A 171 6.21 5.94 4.96
CA THR A 171 6.14 5.43 3.58
C THR A 171 5.22 4.21 3.48
N PHE A 172 4.40 4.19 2.43
CA PHE A 172 3.50 3.08 2.09
C PHE A 172 3.95 2.48 0.76
N PHE A 173 4.46 1.26 0.80
CA PHE A 173 4.91 0.51 -0.37
C PHE A 173 3.78 -0.38 -0.84
N VAL A 174 3.16 -0.05 -1.98
CA VAL A 174 1.96 -0.74 -2.47
C VAL A 174 2.35 -1.97 -3.25
N CYS A 175 2.36 -3.13 -2.56
CA CYS A 175 2.97 -4.36 -3.05
C CYS A 175 2.35 -4.93 -4.33
N ASP A 176 1.07 -4.75 -4.55
CA ASP A 176 0.35 -5.16 -5.76
C ASP A 176 0.24 -4.05 -6.82
N ALA A 177 0.89 -2.90 -6.58
CA ALA A 177 1.01 -1.78 -7.52
C ALA A 177 2.49 -1.42 -7.79
N VAL A 178 3.42 -2.31 -7.52
CA VAL A 178 4.81 -2.26 -7.99
C VAL A 178 5.12 -3.52 -8.79
N ALA A 179 6.11 -3.48 -9.68
CA ALA A 179 6.60 -4.66 -10.39
C ALA A 179 8.12 -4.62 -10.56
N ASP A 180 8.72 -5.78 -10.88
CA ASP A 180 10.16 -5.95 -10.91
C ASP A 180 10.64 -6.87 -12.03
N PHE A 181 11.95 -7.10 -12.13
CA PHE A 181 12.57 -8.01 -13.10
C PHE A 181 12.20 -9.49 -12.87
N SER A 182 11.80 -9.85 -11.66
CA SER A 182 11.38 -11.21 -11.32
C SER A 182 10.56 -11.21 -10.02
N ALA A 183 9.86 -12.32 -9.77
CA ALA A 183 9.17 -12.54 -8.48
C ALA A 183 10.12 -12.45 -7.28
N ASP A 184 11.37 -12.91 -7.42
CA ASP A 184 12.36 -12.88 -6.34
C ASP A 184 12.80 -11.44 -6.01
N HIS A 185 13.05 -10.60 -7.02
CA HIS A 185 13.35 -9.19 -6.79
C HIS A 185 12.16 -8.45 -6.18
N HIS A 186 10.96 -8.73 -6.66
CA HIS A 186 9.73 -8.16 -6.10
C HIS A 186 9.56 -8.54 -4.62
N LYS A 187 9.69 -9.82 -4.29
CA LYS A 187 9.63 -10.33 -2.91
C LYS A 187 10.72 -9.73 -2.03
N MET A 188 11.95 -9.62 -2.52
CA MET A 188 13.06 -8.99 -1.80
C MET A 188 12.73 -7.53 -1.47
N ALA A 189 12.20 -6.76 -2.45
CA ALA A 189 11.81 -5.37 -2.24
C ALA A 189 10.73 -5.22 -1.16
N MET A 190 9.67 -6.04 -1.22
CA MET A 190 8.61 -6.04 -0.21
C MET A 190 9.15 -6.38 1.18
N THR A 191 9.99 -7.41 1.29
CA THR A 191 10.55 -7.85 2.56
C THR A 191 11.43 -6.76 3.18
N TYR A 192 12.31 -6.16 2.38
CA TYR A 192 13.16 -5.07 2.86
C TYR A 192 12.34 -3.86 3.30
N ALA A 193 11.34 -3.46 2.50
CA ALA A 193 10.46 -2.33 2.80
C ALA A 193 9.75 -2.52 4.14
N ALA A 194 9.08 -3.66 4.36
CA ALA A 194 8.37 -3.98 5.60
C ALA A 194 9.28 -4.02 6.84
N GLU A 195 10.51 -4.48 6.67
CA GLU A 195 11.44 -4.65 7.77
C GLU A 195 12.20 -3.38 8.13
N ARG A 196 12.33 -2.40 7.22
CA ARG A 196 13.31 -1.32 7.37
C ARG A 196 12.78 0.09 7.17
N CYS A 197 11.80 0.34 6.27
CA CYS A 197 11.52 1.71 5.86
C CYS A 197 10.07 2.02 5.48
N ALA A 198 9.16 1.03 5.39
CA ALA A 198 7.80 1.29 4.93
C ALA A 198 6.77 0.34 5.55
N VAL A 199 5.51 0.71 5.43
CA VAL A 199 4.38 -0.21 5.55
C VAL A 199 4.14 -0.83 4.17
N THR A 200 4.23 -2.15 4.06
CA THR A 200 3.80 -2.91 2.89
C THR A 200 2.30 -3.14 2.96
N ILE A 201 1.60 -2.80 1.88
CA ILE A 201 0.14 -2.75 1.87
C ILE A 201 -0.40 -3.12 0.48
N SER A 202 -1.62 -3.68 0.40
CA SER A 202 -2.32 -3.85 -0.87
C SER A 202 -3.06 -2.58 -1.28
N THR A 203 -3.28 -2.43 -2.58
CA THR A 203 -4.12 -1.36 -3.15
C THR A 203 -5.47 -1.30 -2.44
N ALA A 204 -6.16 -2.42 -2.28
CA ALA A 204 -7.48 -2.47 -1.66
C ALA A 204 -7.47 -1.93 -0.22
N LEU A 205 -6.53 -2.40 0.61
CA LEU A 205 -6.44 -1.98 2.02
C LEU A 205 -6.02 -0.50 2.14
N LEU A 206 -5.13 -0.02 1.28
CA LEU A 206 -4.74 1.39 1.23
C LEU A 206 -5.92 2.29 0.90
N LEU A 207 -6.71 1.94 -0.13
CA LEU A 207 -7.89 2.68 -0.53
C LEU A 207 -8.95 2.75 0.59
N ASP A 208 -9.14 1.66 1.32
CA ASP A 208 -10.04 1.64 2.49
C ASP A 208 -9.55 2.58 3.61
N GLN A 209 -8.25 2.62 3.89
CA GLN A 209 -7.69 3.55 4.87
C GLN A 209 -7.88 5.00 4.45
N LEU A 210 -7.61 5.34 3.20
CA LEU A 210 -7.75 6.70 2.69
C LEU A 210 -9.20 7.20 2.72
N LYS A 211 -10.19 6.33 2.45
CA LYS A 211 -11.63 6.65 2.50
C LYS A 211 -12.14 6.82 3.94
N SER A 212 -11.70 5.98 4.86
CA SER A 212 -12.21 5.96 6.24
C SER A 212 -11.99 7.29 6.98
N ILE A 213 -10.97 8.06 6.60
CA ILE A 213 -10.65 9.36 7.22
C ILE A 213 -11.54 10.50 6.70
N GLN A 214 -12.08 10.41 5.48
CA GLN A 214 -13.04 11.41 4.97
C GLN A 214 -14.42 11.31 5.61
N LEU A 215 -14.81 10.12 6.07
CA LEU A 215 -16.09 9.92 6.76
C LEU A 215 -16.12 10.50 8.19
N SER A 216 -15.03 11.13 8.63
CA SER A 216 -14.90 11.81 9.93
C SER A 216 -14.58 13.31 9.78
N PRO A 217 -15.49 14.18 9.25
CA PRO A 217 -15.33 15.61 9.44
C PRO A 217 -15.67 15.95 10.88
N ASN A 218 -14.65 16.32 11.66
CA ASN A 218 -14.81 16.86 13.02
C ASN A 218 -15.62 15.98 13.99
N LYS A 219 -15.02 14.91 14.48
CA LYS A 219 -15.36 14.49 15.84
C LYS A 219 -14.06 14.30 16.61
N ALA A 220 -13.82 15.22 17.55
CA ALA A 220 -13.04 14.88 18.74
C ALA A 220 -13.43 13.46 19.13
N VAL A 221 -12.43 12.61 19.47
CA VAL A 221 -12.67 11.27 19.99
C VAL A 221 -13.48 11.43 21.28
N THR A 222 -14.78 11.58 21.13
CA THR A 222 -15.73 11.45 22.20
C THR A 222 -16.15 9.97 22.26
N LYS A 223 -16.29 9.46 23.44
CA LYS A 223 -16.72 8.10 23.86
C LYS A 223 -17.91 7.48 23.08
N ALA A 224 -18.34 8.08 21.95
CA ALA A 224 -19.54 7.69 21.20
C ALA A 224 -19.31 6.58 20.15
N ASN A 225 -18.06 6.19 19.81
CA ASN A 225 -17.80 5.16 18.81
C ASN A 225 -17.80 3.72 19.34
N LEU A 226 -17.93 3.53 20.65
CA LEU A 226 -18.22 2.20 21.25
C LEU A 226 -19.64 1.68 20.94
N TYR A 227 -20.51 2.52 20.36
CA TYR A 227 -21.93 2.19 20.16
C TYR A 227 -22.24 1.39 18.90
N SER A 228 -21.24 1.02 18.08
CA SER A 228 -21.50 0.22 16.87
C SER A 228 -21.37 -1.29 17.09
N LEU A 229 -20.78 -1.76 18.19
CA LEU A 229 -20.74 -3.17 18.51
C LEU A 229 -22.02 -3.55 19.29
N THR A 230 -22.81 -4.44 18.72
CA THR A 230 -23.97 -5.05 19.35
C THR A 230 -23.76 -6.56 19.45
N ARG A 231 -24.40 -7.21 20.40
CA ARG A 231 -24.29 -8.67 20.56
C ARG A 231 -24.68 -9.44 19.27
N PRO A 232 -25.72 -9.05 18.52
CA PRO A 232 -26.00 -9.65 17.22
C PRO A 232 -24.88 -9.46 16.20
N LEU A 233 -24.22 -8.30 16.17
CA LEU A 233 -23.10 -8.04 15.26
C LEU A 233 -21.87 -8.88 15.62
N VAL A 234 -21.56 -9.06 16.91
CA VAL A 234 -20.50 -9.95 17.37
C VAL A 234 -20.76 -11.39 16.90
N ARG A 235 -22.00 -11.88 17.07
CA ARG A 235 -22.40 -13.20 16.60
C ARG A 235 -22.28 -13.33 15.07
N GLN A 236 -22.71 -12.31 14.33
CA GLN A 236 -22.61 -12.30 12.88
C GLN A 236 -21.15 -12.39 12.42
N GLN A 237 -20.24 -11.63 13.01
CA GLN A 237 -18.82 -11.65 12.66
C GLN A 237 -18.15 -13.00 12.96
N VAL A 238 -18.54 -13.64 14.04
CA VAL A 238 -18.09 -15.02 14.35
C VAL A 238 -18.62 -16.01 13.32
N ALA A 239 -19.90 -15.91 12.97
CA ALA A 239 -20.53 -16.76 11.96
C ALA A 239 -19.86 -16.64 10.59
N GLU A 240 -19.54 -15.42 10.16
CA GLU A 240 -18.81 -15.14 8.93
C GLU A 240 -17.43 -15.83 8.90
N LEU A 241 -16.71 -15.83 10.04
CA LEU A 241 -15.40 -16.50 10.14
C LEU A 241 -15.51 -18.03 10.16
N LEU A 242 -16.61 -18.56 10.70
CA LEU A 242 -16.87 -20.00 10.69
C LEU A 242 -17.47 -20.48 9.36
N GLY A 243 -17.98 -19.58 8.50
CA GLY A 243 -18.72 -19.91 7.29
C GLY A 243 -20.10 -20.47 7.55
N GLU A 244 -20.75 -20.06 8.67
CA GLU A 244 -22.02 -20.56 9.15
C GLU A 244 -23.10 -19.47 9.24
N SER A 245 -24.35 -19.84 9.51
CA SER A 245 -25.40 -18.87 9.79
C SER A 245 -25.30 -18.38 11.25
N SER A 246 -25.52 -17.09 11.48
CA SER A 246 -25.54 -16.53 12.84
C SER A 246 -26.66 -17.10 13.75
N SER A 247 -27.71 -17.70 13.14
CA SER A 247 -28.77 -18.41 13.87
C SER A 247 -28.33 -19.75 14.46
N ASP A 248 -27.24 -20.33 13.95
CA ASP A 248 -26.79 -21.67 14.30
C ASP A 248 -25.74 -21.66 15.43
N ILE A 249 -25.33 -20.47 15.86
CA ILE A 249 -24.31 -20.28 16.91
C ILE A 249 -24.99 -19.94 18.23
N ASP A 250 -24.85 -20.83 19.24
CA ASP A 250 -25.28 -20.54 20.60
C ASP A 250 -24.31 -19.58 21.29
N ASP A 251 -24.87 -18.70 22.12
CA ASP A 251 -24.08 -17.67 22.81
C ASP A 251 -23.12 -18.22 23.88
N ASN A 252 -23.36 -19.40 24.38
CA ASN A 252 -22.57 -20.03 25.44
C ASN A 252 -21.72 -21.22 24.93
N GLU A 253 -21.80 -21.53 23.66
CA GLU A 253 -21.02 -22.60 23.06
C GLU A 253 -19.54 -22.20 22.96
N ASP A 254 -18.63 -23.17 23.14
CA ASP A 254 -17.20 -22.96 22.95
C ASP A 254 -16.90 -22.84 21.46
N LEU A 255 -16.47 -21.65 21.07
CA LEU A 255 -16.20 -21.32 19.67
C LEU A 255 -14.90 -21.96 19.14
N ILE A 256 -13.98 -22.36 20.03
CA ILE A 256 -12.76 -23.10 19.64
C ILE A 256 -13.14 -24.52 19.26
N ASP A 257 -13.99 -25.19 20.06
CA ASP A 257 -14.49 -26.52 19.74
C ASP A 257 -15.31 -26.54 18.43
N ARG A 258 -15.92 -25.38 18.08
CA ARG A 258 -16.65 -25.19 16.82
C ARG A 258 -15.74 -24.89 15.62
N GLY A 259 -14.44 -24.74 15.84
CA GLY A 259 -13.45 -24.55 14.77
C GLY A 259 -12.91 -23.12 14.61
N LEU A 260 -13.17 -22.22 15.58
CA LEU A 260 -12.59 -20.89 15.58
C LEU A 260 -11.13 -20.96 16.08
N ASP A 261 -10.17 -20.85 15.18
CA ASP A 261 -8.75 -20.92 15.49
C ASP A 261 -8.17 -19.58 16.00
N SER A 262 -6.92 -19.64 16.45
CA SER A 262 -6.20 -18.48 16.99
C SER A 262 -6.04 -17.33 15.99
N ILE A 263 -5.93 -17.62 14.70
CA ILE A 263 -5.78 -16.60 13.64
C ILE A 263 -7.08 -15.82 13.47
N ARG A 264 -8.21 -16.53 13.46
CA ARG A 264 -9.55 -15.93 13.38
C ARG A 264 -9.89 -15.11 14.62
N ILE A 265 -9.51 -15.57 15.81
CA ILE A 265 -9.64 -14.79 17.06
C ILE A 265 -8.81 -13.51 17.00
N MET A 266 -7.57 -13.57 16.50
CA MET A 266 -6.72 -12.38 16.31
C MET A 266 -7.36 -11.36 15.35
N SER A 267 -7.96 -11.82 14.26
CA SER A 267 -8.69 -10.95 13.33
C SER A 267 -9.87 -10.22 13.99
N LEU A 268 -10.62 -10.91 14.87
CA LEU A 268 -11.68 -10.28 15.66
C LEU A 268 -11.13 -9.24 16.65
N VAL A 269 -9.99 -9.55 17.32
CA VAL A 269 -9.31 -8.61 18.21
C VAL A 269 -8.98 -7.32 17.47
N GLU A 270 -8.36 -7.41 16.30
CA GLU A 270 -8.02 -6.24 15.48
C GLU A 270 -9.26 -5.46 15.04
N THR A 271 -10.29 -6.17 14.56
CA THR A 271 -11.56 -5.57 14.14
C THR A 271 -12.25 -4.82 15.28
N TRP A 272 -12.28 -5.38 16.48
CA TRP A 272 -12.94 -4.73 17.61
C TRP A 272 -12.10 -3.62 18.24
N ARG A 273 -10.77 -3.77 18.26
CA ARG A 273 -9.85 -2.70 18.68
C ARG A 273 -9.91 -1.48 17.75
N SER A 274 -10.05 -1.69 16.46
CA SER A 274 -10.22 -0.58 15.50
C SER A 274 -11.52 0.20 15.74
N LYS A 275 -12.51 -0.44 16.36
CA LYS A 275 -13.78 0.16 16.81
C LYS A 275 -13.73 0.69 18.25
N GLY A 276 -12.54 0.73 18.87
CA GLY A 276 -12.30 1.29 20.19
C GLY A 276 -12.51 0.33 21.36
N ALA A 277 -12.68 -0.98 21.14
CA ALA A 277 -12.80 -1.96 22.20
C ALA A 277 -11.43 -2.28 22.84
N ASP A 278 -11.37 -2.34 24.18
CA ASP A 278 -10.18 -2.79 24.92
C ASP A 278 -10.17 -4.31 25.09
N VAL A 279 -9.87 -5.02 24.01
CA VAL A 279 -9.78 -6.49 24.00
C VAL A 279 -8.41 -6.97 23.57
N THR A 280 -8.00 -8.13 24.09
CA THR A 280 -6.76 -8.80 23.70
C THR A 280 -7.06 -10.27 23.38
N PHE A 281 -6.17 -10.89 22.60
CA PHE A 281 -6.26 -12.33 22.31
C PHE A 281 -6.41 -13.16 23.60
N VAL A 282 -5.60 -12.86 24.62
CA VAL A 282 -5.62 -13.59 25.90
C VAL A 282 -6.98 -13.47 26.59
N LYS A 283 -7.61 -12.27 26.59
CA LYS A 283 -8.93 -12.06 27.17
C LYS A 283 -10.03 -12.85 26.44
N LEU A 284 -9.95 -12.93 25.10
CA LEU A 284 -10.93 -13.67 24.30
C LEU A 284 -10.73 -15.19 24.40
N ALA A 285 -9.49 -15.66 24.38
CA ALA A 285 -9.17 -17.07 24.48
C ALA A 285 -9.47 -17.68 25.87
N ALA A 286 -9.48 -16.85 26.92
CA ALA A 286 -9.80 -17.29 28.28
C ALA A 286 -11.29 -17.66 28.48
N GLY A 287 -12.18 -17.22 27.58
CA GLY A 287 -13.61 -17.58 27.61
C GLY A 287 -14.17 -17.46 26.18
N PRO A 288 -13.95 -18.46 25.32
CA PRO A 288 -14.23 -18.36 23.90
C PRO A 288 -15.73 -18.58 23.58
N THR A 289 -16.59 -17.75 24.15
CA THR A 289 -18.04 -17.76 23.90
C THR A 289 -18.53 -16.35 23.55
N ILE A 290 -19.60 -16.25 22.78
CA ILE A 290 -20.22 -14.96 22.43
C ILE A 290 -20.68 -14.21 23.71
N SER A 291 -21.21 -14.91 24.67
CA SER A 291 -21.61 -14.31 25.96
C SER A 291 -20.45 -13.70 26.73
N ALA A 292 -19.35 -14.43 26.88
CA ALA A 292 -18.14 -13.92 27.55
C ALA A 292 -17.53 -12.73 26.81
N TRP A 293 -17.43 -12.81 25.48
CA TRP A 293 -16.90 -11.73 24.65
C TRP A 293 -17.77 -10.48 24.70
N TRP A 294 -19.09 -10.65 24.64
CA TRP A 294 -20.02 -9.53 24.80
C TRP A 294 -19.90 -8.84 26.17
N ASN A 295 -19.72 -9.61 27.23
CA ASN A 295 -19.49 -9.05 28.56
C ASN A 295 -18.19 -8.22 28.60
N LEU A 296 -17.11 -8.69 28.02
CA LEU A 296 -15.86 -7.93 27.89
C LEU A 296 -16.04 -6.63 27.08
N LEU A 297 -16.75 -6.70 25.96
CA LEU A 297 -16.99 -5.57 25.07
C LEU A 297 -17.98 -4.54 25.65
N SER A 298 -18.91 -4.97 26.50
CA SER A 298 -19.92 -4.11 27.13
C SER A 298 -19.47 -3.52 28.47
N SER A 299 -18.56 -4.16 29.21
CA SER A 299 -18.05 -3.67 30.49
C SER A 299 -16.95 -2.61 30.38
N ALA A 300 -16.47 -2.31 29.18
CA ALA A 300 -15.56 -1.19 28.91
C ALA A 300 -16.28 0.15 28.70
N LYS A 301 -17.54 0.28 29.19
CA LYS A 301 -18.33 1.52 29.15
C LYS A 301 -18.05 2.44 30.32
#